data_9843f522cae177f3230049da41bfd6aa
#
_entry.id   9843f522cae177f3230049da41bfd6aa
#
_cell.length_a   1.000
_cell.length_b   1.000
_cell.length_c   1.000
_cell.angle_alpha   90.00
_cell.angle_beta   90.00
_cell.angle_gamma   90.00
#
_symmetry.space_group_name_H-M   'P 1'
#
loop_
_entity.id
_entity.type
_entity.pdbx_description
1 polymer ?
#
loop_
_entity_poly.entity_id
_entity_poly.type
_entity_poly.pdbx_seq_one_letter_code
_entity_poly.pdbx_strand_id
1 'polypeptide(L)'
;MNYHPNHPTPKPGDRRAFNAYRHGLTGHVLVIEPADELAYKQHCQGIHQALAPVGAMETDLVQTIADDRWRLKRAAAIESNIISLGLTATDDVLSENPEADTALRTARLWYSASKELERLTLYESRIQRRIEKNLALIRQLQIDRRAAIQELAQQAAVLGEAYEFPPKVLPRDFVFSSVEIHRLARHNLSLRDAYRHPRKAA
;
A
#
# COMPACT_ATOMS: atom_id res chain seq x y z
N MET A 1 15.38 24.37 5.93
CA MET A 1 16.11 23.16 6.35
C MET A 1 16.64 22.49 5.10
N ASN A 2 17.95 22.54 4.88
CA ASN A 2 18.60 22.00 3.69
C ASN A 2 18.76 20.51 3.84
N TYR A 3 18.01 19.75 3.03
CA TYR A 3 18.15 18.31 2.92
C TYR A 3 19.37 18.01 2.02
N HIS A 4 20.46 17.58 2.61
CA HIS A 4 21.60 17.00 1.87
C HIS A 4 21.40 15.50 1.76
N PRO A 5 21.11 14.94 0.58
CA PRO A 5 21.15 13.51 0.39
C PRO A 5 22.60 13.06 0.20
N ASN A 6 23.21 12.57 1.27
CA ASN A 6 24.47 11.83 1.19
C ASN A 6 24.18 10.41 0.67
N HIS A 7 23.80 10.28 -0.61
CA HIS A 7 23.80 8.99 -1.27
C HIS A 7 25.14 8.81 -2.00
N PRO A 8 25.86 7.72 -1.73
CA PRO A 8 27.08 7.42 -2.48
C PRO A 8 26.69 7.27 -3.96
N THR A 9 27.30 8.11 -4.80
CA THR A 9 27.17 7.98 -6.26
C THR A 9 27.63 6.58 -6.68
N PRO A 10 26.80 5.82 -7.42
CA PRO A 10 27.18 4.49 -7.88
C PRO A 10 28.44 4.59 -8.74
N LYS A 11 29.41 3.72 -8.51
CA LYS A 11 30.64 3.65 -9.31
C LYS A 11 30.28 3.35 -10.77
N PRO A 12 30.91 4.02 -11.76
CA PRO A 12 30.73 3.67 -13.17
C PRO A 12 31.07 2.19 -13.38
N GLY A 13 30.05 1.37 -13.74
CA GLY A 13 30.21 -0.06 -13.98
C GLY A 13 29.29 -0.97 -13.17
N ASP A 14 28.61 -0.50 -12.14
CA ASP A 14 27.65 -1.32 -11.40
C ASP A 14 26.27 -1.37 -12.10
N ARG A 15 26.18 -2.25 -13.09
CA ARG A 15 24.92 -2.48 -13.85
C ARG A 15 23.74 -2.89 -12.94
N ARG A 16 24.00 -3.41 -11.74
CA ARG A 16 22.93 -3.83 -10.79
C ARG A 16 22.26 -2.63 -10.13
N ALA A 17 23.02 -1.58 -9.81
CA ALA A 17 22.49 -0.34 -9.26
C ALA A 17 21.57 0.38 -10.24
N PHE A 18 21.92 0.36 -11.54
CA PHE A 18 21.13 1.00 -12.59
C PHE A 18 19.83 0.25 -12.95
N ASN A 19 19.77 -1.08 -12.75
CA ASN A 19 18.54 -1.84 -13.02
C ASN A 19 17.40 -1.47 -12.08
N ALA A 20 17.68 -1.27 -10.79
CA ALA A 20 16.68 -0.81 -9.83
C ALA A 20 16.20 0.62 -10.15
N TYR A 21 17.11 1.48 -10.63
CA TYR A 21 16.81 2.84 -11.03
C TYR A 21 16.02 2.90 -12.34
N ARG A 22 16.35 2.04 -13.30
CA ARG A 22 15.79 2.02 -14.64
C ARG A 22 14.33 1.53 -14.68
N HIS A 23 13.95 0.62 -13.80
CA HIS A 23 12.61 0.02 -13.80
C HIS A 23 11.76 0.44 -12.59
N GLY A 24 12.35 1.01 -11.53
CA GLY A 24 11.65 1.44 -10.31
C GLY A 24 10.88 0.35 -9.56
N LEU A 25 11.10 -0.94 -9.93
CA LEU A 25 10.34 -2.07 -9.40
C LEU A 25 10.94 -2.64 -8.10
N THR A 26 12.25 -2.52 -7.92
CA THR A 26 12.97 -3.13 -6.78
C THR A 26 13.76 -2.13 -5.94
N GLY A 27 13.82 -0.85 -6.35
CA GLY A 27 14.50 0.21 -5.59
C GLY A 27 13.77 0.57 -4.30
N HIS A 28 14.53 0.99 -3.28
CA HIS A 28 13.95 1.58 -2.07
C HIS A 28 13.28 2.93 -2.35
N VAL A 29 13.68 3.62 -3.42
CA VAL A 29 13.11 4.90 -3.84
C VAL A 29 12.20 4.66 -5.03
N LEU A 30 10.96 5.12 -4.92
CA LEU A 30 10.01 5.12 -6.02
C LEU A 30 10.33 6.32 -6.93
N VAL A 31 10.73 6.04 -8.17
CA VAL A 31 10.94 7.08 -9.19
C VAL A 31 9.61 7.30 -9.91
N ILE A 32 9.07 8.51 -9.81
CA ILE A 32 7.83 8.92 -10.45
C ILE A 32 8.20 9.92 -11.55
N GLU A 33 7.71 9.66 -12.76
CA GLU A 33 7.86 10.62 -13.84
C GLU A 33 6.96 11.84 -13.59
N PRO A 34 7.37 13.05 -13.98
CA PRO A 34 6.56 14.26 -13.77
C PRO A 34 5.15 14.15 -14.32
N ALA A 35 4.97 13.40 -15.44
CA ALA A 35 3.66 13.17 -16.05
C ALA A 35 2.74 12.30 -15.17
N ASP A 36 3.32 11.42 -14.35
CA ASP A 36 2.58 10.48 -13.49
C ASP A 36 2.34 11.01 -12.08
N GLU A 37 2.95 12.15 -11.72
CA GLU A 37 2.96 12.65 -10.33
C GLU A 37 1.55 12.89 -9.79
N LEU A 38 0.65 13.47 -10.58
CA LEU A 38 -0.72 13.73 -10.18
C LEU A 38 -1.50 12.41 -9.96
N ALA A 39 -1.37 11.49 -10.91
CA ALA A 39 -2.02 10.17 -10.83
C ALA A 39 -1.52 9.36 -9.63
N TYR A 40 -0.22 9.42 -9.35
CA TYR A 40 0.37 8.79 -8.17
C TYR A 40 -0.15 9.40 -6.86
N LYS A 41 -0.21 10.73 -6.75
CA LYS A 41 -0.75 11.42 -5.56
C LYS A 41 -2.21 11.03 -5.31
N GLN A 42 -3.04 11.01 -6.36
CA GLN A 42 -4.43 10.56 -6.25
C GLN A 42 -4.55 9.09 -5.83
N HIS A 43 -3.68 8.23 -6.38
CA HIS A 43 -3.61 6.83 -6.00
C HIS A 43 -3.25 6.65 -4.51
N CYS A 44 -2.22 7.35 -4.02
CA CYS A 44 -1.84 7.31 -2.60
C CYS A 44 -2.99 7.81 -1.71
N GLN A 45 -3.60 8.95 -2.07
CA GLN A 45 -4.73 9.51 -1.33
C GLN A 45 -5.90 8.52 -1.23
N GLY A 46 -6.26 7.84 -2.31
CA GLY A 46 -7.32 6.83 -2.30
C GLY A 46 -7.02 5.65 -1.38
N ILE A 47 -5.77 5.18 -1.34
CA ILE A 47 -5.35 4.10 -0.43
C ILE A 47 -5.36 4.56 1.02
N HIS A 48 -4.87 5.77 1.31
CA HIS A 48 -4.92 6.35 2.65
C HIS A 48 -6.36 6.52 3.15
N GLN A 49 -7.27 6.99 2.31
CA GLN A 49 -8.70 7.09 2.66
C GLN A 49 -9.33 5.72 2.94
N ALA A 50 -9.02 4.71 2.11
CA ALA A 50 -9.57 3.37 2.25
C ALA A 50 -9.07 2.63 3.51
N LEU A 51 -7.80 2.81 3.88
CA LEU A 51 -7.19 2.14 5.04
C LEU A 51 -7.24 2.96 6.32
N ALA A 52 -7.54 4.26 6.24
CA ALA A 52 -7.72 5.19 7.36
C ALA A 52 -6.66 5.01 8.47
N PRO A 53 -5.35 5.18 8.18
CA PRO A 53 -4.28 4.98 9.14
C PRO A 53 -4.31 6.02 10.26
N VAL A 54 -3.93 5.63 11.45
CA VAL A 54 -3.79 6.51 12.62
C VAL A 54 -2.39 6.35 13.20
N GLY A 55 -1.67 7.48 13.32
CA GLY A 55 -0.29 7.50 13.80
C GLY A 55 0.75 7.16 12.72
N ALA A 56 2.01 7.38 13.05
CA ALA A 56 3.11 7.29 12.09
C ALA A 56 3.29 5.87 11.54
N MET A 57 3.24 4.85 12.40
CA MET A 57 3.47 3.46 12.00
C MET A 57 2.43 2.95 11.01
N GLU A 58 1.13 3.21 11.25
CA GLU A 58 0.08 2.83 10.31
C GLU A 58 0.21 3.63 9.00
N THR A 59 0.57 4.93 9.08
CA THR A 59 0.78 5.78 7.92
C THR A 59 1.92 5.29 7.04
N ASP A 60 3.05 4.91 7.62
CA ASP A 60 4.20 4.37 6.89
C ASP A 60 3.88 3.04 6.19
N LEU A 61 3.12 2.17 6.87
CA LEU A 61 2.66 0.92 6.27
C LEU A 61 1.71 1.15 5.10
N VAL A 62 0.77 2.08 5.25
CA VAL A 62 -0.19 2.44 4.18
C VAL A 62 0.55 3.06 3.00
N GLN A 63 1.53 3.94 3.25
CA GLN A 63 2.36 4.49 2.18
C GLN A 63 3.12 3.38 1.44
N THR A 64 3.72 2.44 2.17
CA THR A 64 4.40 1.28 1.56
C THR A 64 3.45 0.45 0.68
N ILE A 65 2.21 0.22 1.14
CA ILE A 65 1.18 -0.48 0.36
C ILE A 65 0.82 0.32 -0.91
N ALA A 66 0.68 1.63 -0.80
CA ALA A 66 0.36 2.50 -1.94
C ALA A 66 1.48 2.47 -2.99
N ASP A 67 2.74 2.57 -2.57
CA ASP A 67 3.92 2.48 -3.42
C ASP A 67 3.99 1.14 -4.16
N ASP A 68 3.73 0.06 -3.44
CA ASP A 68 3.76 -1.28 -4.01
C ASP A 68 2.63 -1.52 -5.01
N ARG A 69 1.43 -1.02 -4.73
CA ARG A 69 0.32 -1.06 -5.69
C ARG A 69 0.60 -0.22 -6.94
N TRP A 70 1.29 0.90 -6.78
CA TRP A 70 1.74 1.70 -7.92
C TRP A 70 2.76 0.95 -8.77
N ARG A 71 3.71 0.25 -8.14
CA ARG A 71 4.68 -0.61 -8.83
C ARG A 71 4.01 -1.72 -9.63
N LEU A 72 2.97 -2.36 -9.08
CA LEU A 72 2.20 -3.38 -9.82
C LEU A 72 1.50 -2.80 -11.05
N LYS A 73 0.88 -1.60 -10.93
CA LYS A 73 0.29 -0.92 -12.09
C LYS A 73 1.33 -0.63 -13.17
N ARG A 74 2.53 -0.20 -12.76
CA ARG A 74 3.62 0.07 -13.69
C ARG A 74 4.16 -1.21 -14.33
N ALA A 75 4.25 -2.31 -13.58
CA ALA A 75 4.64 -3.61 -14.10
C ALA A 75 3.66 -4.10 -15.19
N ALA A 76 2.37 -4.02 -14.93
CA ALA A 76 1.32 -4.36 -15.92
C ALA A 76 1.40 -3.48 -17.19
N ALA A 77 1.69 -2.18 -17.02
CA ALA A 77 1.90 -1.30 -18.18
C ALA A 77 3.15 -1.68 -18.99
N ILE A 78 4.25 -2.05 -18.32
CA ILE A 78 5.48 -2.54 -18.97
C ILE A 78 5.20 -3.83 -19.74
N GLU A 79 4.47 -4.78 -19.13
CA GLU A 79 4.06 -6.02 -19.78
C GLU A 79 3.27 -5.73 -21.08
N SER A 80 2.24 -4.89 -20.98
CA SER A 80 1.43 -4.47 -22.13
C SER A 80 2.27 -3.82 -23.24
N ASN A 81 3.24 -2.98 -22.84
CA ASN A 81 4.14 -2.32 -23.80
C ASN A 81 5.11 -3.30 -24.47
N ILE A 82 5.64 -4.28 -23.74
CA ILE A 82 6.48 -5.34 -24.32
C ILE A 82 5.69 -6.10 -25.39
N ILE A 83 4.43 -6.47 -25.07
CA ILE A 83 3.55 -7.17 -26.00
C ILE A 83 3.26 -6.30 -27.23
N SER A 84 2.88 -5.05 -27.03
CA SER A 84 2.56 -4.13 -28.14
C SER A 84 3.76 -3.88 -29.06
N LEU A 85 4.93 -3.60 -28.48
CA LEU A 85 6.17 -3.38 -29.24
C LEU A 85 6.59 -4.64 -30.02
N GLY A 86 6.45 -5.81 -29.41
CA GLY A 86 6.80 -7.05 -30.07
C GLY A 86 5.88 -7.38 -31.25
N LEU A 87 4.58 -7.06 -31.14
CA LEU A 87 3.62 -7.25 -32.23
C LEU A 87 3.85 -6.27 -33.39
N THR A 88 4.30 -5.05 -33.10
CA THR A 88 4.57 -4.02 -34.13
C THR A 88 5.94 -4.15 -34.78
N ALA A 89 6.91 -4.78 -34.11
CA ALA A 89 8.30 -4.87 -34.57
C ALA A 89 8.52 -5.86 -35.73
N THR A 90 7.53 -6.67 -36.07
CA THR A 90 7.64 -7.69 -37.14
C THR A 90 6.64 -7.40 -38.24
N ASP A 91 7.13 -6.97 -39.39
CA ASP A 91 6.33 -6.84 -40.62
C ASP A 91 6.10 -8.18 -41.35
N ASP A 92 6.69 -9.27 -40.84
CA ASP A 92 6.53 -10.60 -41.40
C ASP A 92 5.11 -11.12 -41.23
N VAL A 93 4.41 -11.36 -42.33
CA VAL A 93 3.14 -12.09 -42.33
C VAL A 93 3.45 -13.59 -42.19
N LEU A 94 3.03 -14.18 -41.06
CA LEU A 94 3.28 -15.60 -40.76
C LEU A 94 2.15 -16.52 -41.29
N SER A 95 0.98 -15.94 -41.59
CA SER A 95 -0.17 -16.65 -42.13
C SER A 95 -1.04 -15.73 -42.98
N GLU A 96 -1.67 -16.28 -44.03
CA GLU A 96 -2.66 -15.56 -44.82
C GLU A 96 -3.96 -15.29 -44.07
N ASN A 97 -4.24 -16.08 -43.01
CA ASN A 97 -5.38 -15.87 -42.12
C ASN A 97 -5.00 -14.85 -41.03
N PRO A 98 -5.68 -13.69 -40.91
CA PRO A 98 -5.33 -12.64 -39.96
C PRO A 98 -5.39 -13.08 -38.51
N GLU A 99 -6.33 -13.96 -38.13
CA GLU A 99 -6.44 -14.45 -36.75
C GLU A 99 -5.27 -15.40 -36.40
N ALA A 100 -4.93 -16.30 -37.35
CA ALA A 100 -3.79 -17.19 -37.21
C ALA A 100 -2.47 -16.41 -37.21
N ASP A 101 -2.34 -15.38 -38.03
CA ASP A 101 -1.16 -14.53 -38.07
C ASP A 101 -0.96 -13.83 -36.71
N THR A 102 -2.00 -13.22 -36.14
CA THR A 102 -1.93 -12.58 -34.83
C THR A 102 -1.56 -13.57 -33.75
N ALA A 103 -2.13 -14.77 -33.74
CA ALA A 103 -1.81 -15.81 -32.76
C ALA A 103 -0.34 -16.28 -32.86
N LEU A 104 0.16 -16.49 -34.07
CA LEU A 104 1.55 -16.89 -34.32
C LEU A 104 2.54 -15.79 -33.91
N ARG A 105 2.25 -14.55 -34.26
CA ARG A 105 3.08 -13.39 -33.84
C ARG A 105 3.12 -13.25 -32.33
N THR A 106 1.98 -13.43 -31.66
CA THR A 106 1.91 -13.42 -30.19
C THR A 106 2.75 -14.56 -29.59
N ALA A 107 2.63 -15.78 -30.13
CA ALA A 107 3.41 -16.92 -29.66
C ALA A 107 4.92 -16.71 -29.88
N ARG A 108 5.33 -16.16 -31.04
CA ARG A 108 6.73 -15.80 -31.30
C ARG A 108 7.27 -14.77 -30.35
N LEU A 109 6.46 -13.76 -30.00
CA LEU A 109 6.81 -12.75 -29.01
C LEU A 109 7.00 -13.36 -27.61
N TRP A 110 6.05 -14.18 -27.17
CA TRP A 110 6.16 -14.89 -25.88
C TRP A 110 7.45 -15.71 -25.82
N TYR A 111 7.80 -16.40 -26.88
CA TYR A 111 9.04 -17.17 -26.95
C TYR A 111 10.28 -16.28 -26.88
N SER A 112 10.30 -15.17 -27.63
CA SER A 112 11.44 -14.25 -27.68
C SER A 112 11.62 -13.43 -26.41
N ALA A 113 10.53 -12.99 -25.75
CA ALA A 113 10.53 -12.16 -24.55
C ALA A 113 10.33 -12.97 -23.25
N SER A 114 10.41 -14.31 -23.32
CA SER A 114 10.10 -15.19 -22.20
C SER A 114 10.86 -14.85 -20.91
N LYS A 115 12.16 -14.57 -21.02
CA LYS A 115 13.01 -14.23 -19.86
C LYS A 115 12.64 -12.91 -19.21
N GLU A 116 12.27 -11.92 -19.99
CA GLU A 116 11.84 -10.60 -19.52
C GLU A 116 10.50 -10.69 -18.83
N LEU A 117 9.54 -11.40 -19.42
CA LEU A 117 8.23 -11.66 -18.85
C LEU A 117 8.31 -12.51 -17.58
N GLU A 118 9.14 -13.56 -17.55
CA GLU A 118 9.37 -14.35 -16.34
C GLU A 118 9.93 -13.51 -15.19
N ARG A 119 10.91 -12.65 -15.46
CA ARG A 119 11.44 -11.72 -14.45
C ARG A 119 10.37 -10.77 -13.93
N LEU A 120 9.54 -10.23 -14.84
CA LEU A 120 8.45 -9.34 -14.46
C LEU A 120 7.46 -10.05 -13.54
N THR A 121 7.01 -11.25 -13.90
CA THR A 121 6.13 -12.09 -13.09
C THR A 121 6.71 -12.39 -11.70
N LEU A 122 8.03 -12.65 -11.61
CA LEU A 122 8.71 -12.85 -10.33
C LEU A 122 8.69 -11.58 -9.47
N TYR A 123 8.88 -10.39 -10.06
CA TYR A 123 8.78 -9.12 -9.36
C TYR A 123 7.36 -8.86 -8.87
N GLU A 124 6.36 -9.05 -9.72
CA GLU A 124 4.95 -8.90 -9.36
C GLU A 124 4.58 -9.81 -8.20
N SER A 125 4.95 -11.08 -8.25
CA SER A 125 4.71 -12.05 -7.17
C SER A 125 5.34 -11.66 -5.85
N ARG A 126 6.54 -11.05 -5.87
CA ARG A 126 7.22 -10.55 -4.65
C ARG A 126 6.52 -9.32 -4.09
N ILE A 127 6.14 -8.38 -4.94
CA ILE A 127 5.42 -7.17 -4.55
C ILE A 127 4.05 -7.55 -3.98
N GLN A 128 3.32 -8.46 -4.64
CA GLN A 128 2.02 -8.92 -4.19
C GLN A 128 2.07 -9.54 -2.79
N ARG A 129 3.04 -10.45 -2.54
CA ARG A 129 3.24 -11.04 -1.20
C ARG A 129 3.56 -9.98 -0.14
N ARG A 130 4.33 -8.94 -0.50
CA ARG A 130 4.63 -7.83 0.42
C ARG A 130 3.38 -7.01 0.74
N ILE A 131 2.55 -6.72 -0.25
CA ILE A 131 1.25 -6.05 -0.04
C ILE A 131 0.38 -6.86 0.90
N GLU A 132 0.23 -8.16 0.67
CA GLU A 132 -0.58 -9.06 1.51
C GLU A 132 -0.08 -9.08 2.95
N LYS A 133 1.24 -9.20 3.15
CA LYS A 133 1.85 -9.14 4.47
C LYS A 133 1.59 -7.81 5.17
N ASN A 134 1.76 -6.69 4.48
CA ASN A 134 1.55 -5.36 5.04
C ASN A 134 0.06 -5.08 5.31
N LEU A 135 -0.86 -5.59 4.47
CA LEU A 135 -2.30 -5.53 4.73
C LEU A 135 -2.70 -6.34 5.96
N ALA A 136 -2.10 -7.51 6.18
CA ALA A 136 -2.33 -8.28 7.39
C ALA A 136 -1.80 -7.54 8.63
N LEU A 137 -0.61 -6.95 8.53
CA LEU A 137 0.01 -6.22 9.62
C LEU A 137 -0.79 -4.96 10.00
N ILE A 138 -1.25 -4.16 9.04
CA ILE A 138 -2.05 -2.96 9.35
C ILE A 138 -3.39 -3.33 9.98
N ARG A 139 -4.05 -4.38 9.49
CA ARG A 139 -5.29 -4.88 10.11
C ARG A 139 -5.08 -5.28 11.56
N GLN A 140 -3.98 -5.98 11.84
CA GLN A 140 -3.64 -6.38 13.21
C GLN A 140 -3.36 -5.16 14.10
N LEU A 141 -2.59 -4.17 13.62
CA LEU A 141 -2.35 -2.93 14.35
C LEU A 141 -3.64 -2.18 14.66
N GLN A 142 -4.56 -2.10 13.72
CA GLN A 142 -5.85 -1.45 13.91
C GLN A 142 -6.74 -2.20 14.90
N ILE A 143 -6.72 -3.54 14.91
CA ILE A 143 -7.43 -4.35 15.89
C ILE A 143 -6.85 -4.11 17.29
N ASP A 144 -5.53 -4.19 17.43
CA ASP A 144 -4.83 -3.99 18.71
C ASP A 144 -5.08 -2.57 19.24
N ARG A 145 -5.05 -1.55 18.39
CA ARG A 145 -5.36 -0.17 18.76
C ARG A 145 -6.79 -0.01 19.26
N ARG A 146 -7.76 -0.63 18.56
CA ARG A 146 -9.17 -0.61 19.00
C ARG A 146 -9.35 -1.33 20.32
N ALA A 147 -8.73 -2.47 20.54
CA ALA A 147 -8.78 -3.20 21.79
C ALA A 147 -8.19 -2.38 22.95
N ALA A 148 -7.03 -1.75 22.72
CA ALA A 148 -6.36 -0.93 23.72
C ALA A 148 -7.20 0.30 24.15
N ILE A 149 -7.80 1.02 23.19
CA ILE A 149 -8.65 2.17 23.54
C ILE A 149 -9.95 1.74 24.23
N GLN A 150 -10.51 0.58 23.88
CA GLN A 150 -11.68 0.03 24.56
C GLN A 150 -11.40 -0.34 26.00
N GLU A 151 -10.25 -0.94 26.28
CA GLU A 151 -9.81 -1.25 27.65
C GLU A 151 -9.67 0.03 28.49
N LEU A 152 -8.99 1.05 27.95
CA LEU A 152 -8.86 2.35 28.62
C LEU A 152 -10.22 3.02 28.85
N ALA A 153 -11.15 2.94 27.90
CA ALA A 153 -12.48 3.48 28.04
C ALA A 153 -13.31 2.75 29.12
N GLN A 154 -13.12 1.44 29.28
CA GLN A 154 -13.73 0.69 30.41
C GLN A 154 -13.16 1.13 31.75
N GLN A 155 -11.84 1.32 31.86
CA GLN A 155 -11.20 1.85 33.04
C GLN A 155 -11.72 3.27 33.38
N ALA A 156 -11.85 4.15 32.39
CA ALA A 156 -12.38 5.50 32.55
C ALA A 156 -13.82 5.50 33.02
N ALA A 157 -14.65 4.55 32.60
CA ALA A 157 -16.02 4.42 33.09
C ALA A 157 -16.13 4.06 34.59
N VAL A 158 -15.10 3.40 35.12
CA VAL A 158 -15.02 3.04 36.55
C VAL A 158 -14.38 4.15 37.36
N LEU A 159 -13.31 4.77 36.87
CA LEU A 159 -12.51 5.78 37.61
C LEU A 159 -13.14 7.18 37.58
N GLY A 160 -14.06 7.43 36.66
CA GLY A 160 -14.74 8.72 36.49
C GLY A 160 -13.97 9.73 35.64
N GLU A 161 -14.65 10.84 35.32
CA GLU A 161 -14.12 11.85 34.37
C GLU A 161 -12.94 12.68 34.93
N ALA A 162 -12.76 12.73 36.25
CA ALA A 162 -11.67 13.47 36.86
C ALA A 162 -10.31 12.75 36.81
N TYR A 163 -10.28 11.49 36.38
CA TYR A 163 -9.04 10.73 36.32
C TYR A 163 -8.30 11.05 35.03
N GLU A 164 -7.11 11.60 35.14
CA GLU A 164 -6.19 11.79 34.03
C GLU A 164 -5.38 10.53 33.83
N PHE A 165 -5.54 9.91 32.64
CA PHE A 165 -4.68 8.79 32.29
C PHE A 165 -3.27 9.31 32.03
N PRO A 166 -2.25 8.81 32.75
CA PRO A 166 -0.88 9.12 32.42
C PRO A 166 -0.63 8.66 30.97
N PRO A 167 0.21 9.37 30.21
CA PRO A 167 0.59 8.94 28.86
C PRO A 167 1.23 7.56 28.95
N LYS A 168 0.43 6.54 28.78
CA LYS A 168 0.87 5.15 28.83
C LYS A 168 1.28 4.77 27.43
N VAL A 169 2.57 4.55 27.25
CA VAL A 169 3.06 3.87 26.04
C VAL A 169 2.52 2.45 26.10
N LEU A 170 1.49 2.20 25.31
CA LEU A 170 0.93 0.86 25.18
C LEU A 170 1.88 0.00 24.33
N PRO A 171 1.83 -1.33 24.47
CA PRO A 171 2.55 -2.21 23.55
C PRO A 171 2.24 -1.77 22.11
N ARG A 172 3.29 -1.50 21.30
CA ARG A 172 3.23 -0.97 19.93
C ARG A 172 3.01 0.54 19.79
N ASP A 173 3.46 1.34 20.77
CA ASP A 173 3.52 2.81 20.69
C ASP A 173 2.19 3.53 20.40
N PHE A 174 1.06 2.96 20.81
CA PHE A 174 -0.21 3.66 20.73
C PHE A 174 -0.30 4.73 21.84
N VAL A 175 -0.55 5.96 21.43
CA VAL A 175 -0.75 7.11 22.34
C VAL A 175 -2.19 7.57 22.16
N PHE A 176 -2.96 7.55 23.27
CA PHE A 176 -4.32 8.06 23.31
C PHE A 176 -4.40 9.27 24.23
N SER A 177 -5.19 10.25 23.83
CA SER A 177 -5.47 11.39 24.72
C SER A 177 -6.55 11.01 25.75
N SER A 178 -6.47 11.57 26.96
CA SER A 178 -7.50 11.40 27.98
C SER A 178 -8.89 11.81 27.46
N VAL A 179 -8.94 12.84 26.61
CA VAL A 179 -10.19 13.32 25.99
C VAL A 179 -10.82 12.25 25.09
N GLU A 180 -10.05 11.54 24.29
CA GLU A 180 -10.55 10.45 23.44
C GLU A 180 -11.08 9.29 24.27
N ILE A 181 -10.33 8.90 25.31
CA ILE A 181 -10.70 7.82 26.22
C ILE A 181 -12.04 8.15 26.89
N HIS A 182 -12.18 9.34 27.48
CA HIS A 182 -13.40 9.75 28.16
C HIS A 182 -14.58 9.93 27.19
N ARG A 183 -14.35 10.42 25.98
CA ARG A 183 -15.39 10.50 24.94
C ARG A 183 -15.94 9.12 24.60
N LEU A 184 -15.07 8.13 24.42
CA LEU A 184 -15.46 6.75 24.13
C LEU A 184 -16.17 6.10 25.32
N ALA A 185 -15.68 6.34 26.55
CA ALA A 185 -16.32 5.85 27.76
C ALA A 185 -17.77 6.37 27.90
N ARG A 186 -17.99 7.68 27.71
CA ARG A 186 -19.33 8.29 27.73
C ARG A 186 -20.24 7.72 26.63
N HIS A 187 -19.71 7.56 25.43
CA HIS A 187 -20.46 6.96 24.32
C HIS A 187 -20.90 5.53 24.64
N ASN A 188 -20.00 4.71 25.19
CA ASN A 188 -20.30 3.33 25.58
C ASN A 188 -21.35 3.26 26.69
N LEU A 189 -21.29 4.16 27.68
CA LEU A 189 -22.30 4.27 28.75
C LEU A 189 -23.66 4.65 28.15
N SER A 190 -23.71 5.66 27.29
CA SER A 190 -24.95 6.09 26.62
C SER A 190 -25.60 4.98 25.79
N LEU A 191 -24.79 4.19 25.07
CA LEU A 191 -25.29 3.02 24.33
C LEU A 191 -25.87 1.98 25.29
N ARG A 192 -25.18 1.65 26.38
CA ARG A 192 -25.66 0.70 27.37
C ARG A 192 -26.96 1.13 27.99
N ASP A 193 -27.12 2.41 28.29
CA ASP A 193 -28.36 2.95 28.87
C ASP A 193 -29.52 2.95 27.84
N ALA A 194 -29.22 3.24 26.58
CA ALA A 194 -30.21 3.12 25.49
C ALA A 194 -30.70 1.68 25.30
N TYR A 195 -29.82 0.69 25.42
CA TYR A 195 -30.21 -0.73 25.36
C TYR A 195 -31.03 -1.17 26.59
N ARG A 196 -30.77 -0.62 27.77
CA ARG A 196 -31.52 -0.94 29.00
C ARG A 196 -32.90 -0.28 29.02
N HIS A 197 -33.01 0.89 28.41
CA HIS A 197 -34.24 1.68 28.37
C HIS A 197 -34.57 2.05 26.92
N PRO A 198 -35.01 1.05 26.10
CA PRO A 198 -35.41 1.36 24.72
C PRO A 198 -36.58 2.34 24.77
N ARG A 199 -36.39 3.53 24.17
CA ARG A 199 -37.52 4.47 24.01
C ARG A 199 -38.60 3.74 23.26
N LYS A 200 -39.77 3.56 23.88
CA LYS A 200 -40.97 3.10 23.19
C LYS A 200 -41.18 4.11 22.06
N ALA A 201 -41.12 3.62 20.81
CA ALA A 201 -41.51 4.42 19.65
C ALA A 201 -42.97 4.85 19.88
N ALA A 202 -43.15 6.16 19.97
CA ALA A 202 -44.48 6.77 20.03
C ALA A 202 -45.06 6.83 18.63
#